data_3edc4c1e90fc1648af42732c2b0017a1
#
_entry.id   3edc4c1e90fc1648af42732c2b0017a1
#
_cell.length_a   1.000
_cell.length_b   1.000
_cell.length_c   1.000
_cell.angle_alpha   90.00
_cell.angle_beta   90.00
_cell.angle_gamma   90.00
#
_symmetry.space_group_name_H-M   'P 1'
#
loop_
_entity.id
_entity.type
_entity.pdbx_description
1 polymer ?
#
loop_
_entity_poly.entity_id
_entity_poly.type
_entity_poly.pdbx_seq_one_letter_code
_entity_poly.pdbx_strand_id
1 'polypeptide(L)'
;MVTIYSSLTEHGIHVMDSFEFEYGRILNDVEVEYSTYGVPKYDEDGYITNAILFSSTFRGIYSFLAGMHNYVLDNSNFDDESYFILIKSLGTPGSCSPSSTGLNGDFPKYTVRDQVKFRRQFLFEKFKIKKILGLVGEGIGAFQFLTWACDYPDEMKFLLIINSAANVSGYRFILSKTFESIIDSADNSDDEYGISKNNAVVAINALLFAHSSSKTAFSKLDNDEITVIFEDFADECFFRDMYDFKFRNERDMEFDVIDKLPNIKAKSLFIGTNTNYFHSDFDMIPFKELVKDSEVLIEDTVQNDYYFKQEDYKNIGDKIISFLDQFLNE
;
A
#
# COMPACT_ATOMS: atom_id res chain seq x y z
N MET A 1 -2.28 7.44 -19.52
CA MET A 1 -1.38 6.31 -19.23
C MET A 1 -0.02 6.91 -19.01
N VAL A 2 0.34 7.12 -17.75
CA VAL A 2 1.58 7.82 -17.38
C VAL A 2 2.74 6.87 -17.60
N THR A 3 3.75 7.32 -18.32
CA THR A 3 4.90 6.54 -18.77
C THR A 3 5.91 6.37 -17.62
N ILE A 4 5.58 5.58 -16.60
CA ILE A 4 6.55 5.12 -15.59
C ILE A 4 7.59 4.14 -16.21
N TYR A 5 7.40 3.75 -17.46
CA TYR A 5 8.19 2.72 -18.13
C TYR A 5 9.52 3.20 -18.72
N SER A 6 9.84 4.48 -18.72
CA SER A 6 11.08 4.98 -19.36
C SER A 6 12.34 4.77 -18.52
N SER A 7 12.21 4.47 -17.21
CA SER A 7 13.33 4.26 -16.28
C SER A 7 13.31 2.90 -15.56
N LEU A 8 12.47 1.94 -16.01
CA LEU A 8 12.43 0.59 -15.45
C LEU A 8 13.80 -0.08 -15.62
N THR A 9 14.44 -0.41 -14.49
CA THR A 9 15.77 -1.05 -14.50
C THR A 9 15.63 -2.57 -14.56
N GLU A 10 14.74 -3.14 -13.78
CA GLU A 10 14.48 -4.57 -13.72
C GLU A 10 13.01 -4.85 -13.39
N HIS A 11 12.44 -5.86 -14.03
CA HIS A 11 11.17 -6.46 -13.65
C HIS A 11 11.31 -7.97 -13.66
N GLY A 12 10.82 -8.66 -12.65
CA GLY A 12 10.96 -10.10 -12.58
C GLY A 12 10.17 -10.74 -11.46
N ILE A 13 10.30 -12.07 -11.42
CA ILE A 13 9.79 -12.90 -10.33
C ILE A 13 11.00 -13.53 -9.66
N HIS A 14 11.08 -13.40 -8.34
CA HIS A 14 12.01 -14.14 -7.50
C HIS A 14 11.26 -15.25 -6.78
N VAL A 15 11.86 -16.43 -6.69
CA VAL A 15 11.29 -17.55 -5.94
C VAL A 15 12.11 -17.73 -4.66
N MET A 16 11.48 -17.52 -3.51
CA MET A 16 12.05 -17.89 -2.23
C MET A 16 11.81 -19.37 -1.97
N ASP A 17 12.82 -20.11 -1.51
CA ASP A 17 12.72 -21.54 -1.26
C ASP A 17 11.58 -21.91 -0.32
N SER A 18 11.36 -21.11 0.71
CA SER A 18 10.27 -21.27 1.67
C SER A 18 9.94 -19.97 2.40
N PHE A 19 8.70 -19.88 2.88
CA PHE A 19 8.27 -18.82 3.78
C PHE A 19 7.44 -19.41 4.93
N GLU A 20 7.83 -19.13 6.15
CA GLU A 20 7.15 -19.55 7.38
C GLU A 20 6.29 -18.39 7.91
N PHE A 21 4.99 -18.63 8.00
CA PHE A 21 4.00 -17.70 8.56
C PHE A 21 4.04 -17.66 10.08
N GLU A 22 3.61 -16.55 10.69
CA GLU A 22 3.55 -16.42 12.17
C GLU A 22 2.75 -17.53 12.84
N TYR A 23 1.72 -18.05 12.16
CA TYR A 23 0.92 -19.19 12.67
C TYR A 23 1.58 -20.56 12.41
N GLY A 24 2.84 -20.59 11.98
CA GLY A 24 3.67 -21.80 11.87
C GLY A 24 3.47 -22.62 10.59
N ARG A 25 2.57 -22.23 9.68
CA ARG A 25 2.45 -22.88 8.37
C ARG A 25 3.61 -22.45 7.46
N ILE A 26 4.15 -23.37 6.68
CA ILE A 26 5.24 -23.12 5.73
C ILE A 26 4.71 -23.36 4.33
N LEU A 27 5.00 -22.43 3.41
CA LEU A 27 4.87 -22.63 1.98
C LEU A 27 6.25 -22.65 1.34
N ASN A 28 6.43 -23.53 0.34
CA ASN A 28 7.64 -23.63 -0.45
C ASN A 28 7.44 -22.98 -1.83
N ASP A 29 8.54 -22.67 -2.50
CA ASP A 29 8.57 -22.09 -3.86
C ASP A 29 7.71 -20.81 -3.95
N VAL A 30 7.96 -19.88 -3.04
CA VAL A 30 7.12 -18.70 -2.85
C VAL A 30 7.53 -17.60 -3.82
N GLU A 31 6.68 -17.31 -4.80
CA GLU A 31 6.91 -16.29 -5.82
C GLU A 31 6.73 -14.87 -5.30
N VAL A 32 7.62 -13.97 -5.74
CA VAL A 32 7.61 -12.54 -5.44
C VAL A 32 7.85 -11.76 -6.72
N GLU A 33 6.80 -11.14 -7.25
CA GLU A 33 6.92 -10.22 -8.38
C GLU A 33 7.42 -8.87 -7.88
N TYR A 34 8.39 -8.30 -8.59
CA TYR A 34 8.98 -7.01 -8.25
C TYR A 34 9.35 -6.19 -9.49
N SER A 35 9.50 -4.90 -9.28
CA SER A 35 10.06 -3.96 -10.26
C SER A 35 11.01 -3.00 -9.57
N THR A 36 12.06 -2.58 -10.28
CA THR A 36 13.02 -1.60 -9.76
C THR A 36 13.26 -0.45 -10.73
N TYR A 37 13.59 0.71 -10.19
CA TYR A 37 13.88 1.93 -10.95
C TYR A 37 15.10 2.62 -10.32
N GLY A 38 15.87 3.33 -11.13
CA GLY A 38 17.06 4.03 -10.68
C GLY A 38 18.29 3.12 -10.56
N VAL A 39 19.36 3.62 -9.92
CA VAL A 39 20.66 2.97 -9.84
C VAL A 39 21.02 2.65 -8.39
N PRO A 40 21.27 1.37 -8.06
CA PRO A 40 21.67 1.01 -6.71
C PRO A 40 23.06 1.54 -6.36
N LYS A 41 23.21 2.09 -5.15
CA LYS A 41 24.50 2.48 -4.56
C LYS A 41 24.88 1.44 -3.50
N TYR A 42 26.15 1.08 -3.46
CA TYR A 42 26.66 0.03 -2.60
C TYR A 42 27.61 0.59 -1.55
N ASP A 43 27.57 0.03 -0.35
CA ASP A 43 28.61 0.23 0.67
C ASP A 43 29.86 -0.63 0.39
N GLU A 44 30.87 -0.51 1.27
CA GLU A 44 32.13 -1.26 1.17
C GLU A 44 31.94 -2.78 1.30
N ASP A 45 30.87 -3.22 1.96
CA ASP A 45 30.49 -4.63 2.14
C ASP A 45 29.60 -5.17 1.01
N GLY A 46 29.24 -4.34 0.04
CA GLY A 46 28.40 -4.69 -1.11
C GLY A 46 26.90 -4.72 -0.84
N TYR A 47 26.41 -4.07 0.22
CA TYR A 47 24.98 -3.91 0.48
C TYR A 47 24.44 -2.63 -0.19
N ILE A 48 23.22 -2.70 -0.72
CA ILE A 48 22.54 -1.54 -1.29
C ILE A 48 22.10 -0.61 -0.15
N THR A 49 22.42 0.71 -0.29
CA THR A 49 22.22 1.72 0.76
C THR A 49 21.16 2.76 0.45
N ASN A 50 20.80 2.94 -0.84
CA ASN A 50 19.87 3.98 -1.30
C ASN A 50 18.49 3.44 -1.71
N ALA A 51 18.11 2.26 -1.22
CA ALA A 51 16.84 1.65 -1.58
C ALA A 51 15.66 2.33 -0.88
N ILE A 52 14.60 2.63 -1.65
CA ILE A 52 13.32 3.13 -1.17
C ILE A 52 12.22 2.17 -1.61
N LEU A 53 11.38 1.77 -0.67
CA LEU A 53 10.24 0.90 -0.93
C LEU A 53 8.94 1.69 -1.03
N PHE A 54 8.13 1.29 -2.00
CA PHE A 54 6.78 1.80 -2.14
C PHE A 54 5.75 0.71 -1.86
N SER A 55 4.67 1.11 -1.20
CA SER A 55 3.48 0.27 -1.04
C SER A 55 2.23 1.11 -1.20
N SER A 56 1.39 0.73 -2.14
CA SER A 56 0.17 1.46 -2.46
C SER A 56 -1.08 0.78 -1.88
N THR A 57 -2.21 1.43 -2.13
CA THR A 57 -3.54 1.05 -1.68
C THR A 57 -4.02 -0.30 -2.22
N PHE A 58 -5.25 -0.60 -1.89
CA PHE A 58 -5.99 -1.81 -2.19
C PHE A 58 -6.01 -2.21 -3.68
N ARG A 59 -5.95 -1.27 -4.60
CA ARG A 59 -6.02 -1.53 -6.05
C ARG A 59 -4.69 -1.99 -6.65
N GLY A 60 -3.59 -1.87 -5.92
CA GLY A 60 -2.25 -2.11 -6.48
C GLY A 60 -1.88 -1.11 -7.59
N ILE A 61 -2.70 -0.11 -7.81
CA ILE A 61 -2.48 0.97 -8.77
C ILE A 61 -1.95 2.16 -7.97
N TYR A 62 -0.86 2.71 -8.42
CA TYR A 62 -0.17 3.86 -7.84
C TYR A 62 -0.88 5.18 -8.15
N SER A 63 -2.18 5.31 -7.83
CA SER A 63 -2.98 6.44 -8.31
C SER A 63 -2.52 7.77 -7.74
N PHE A 64 -2.44 7.88 -6.43
CA PHE A 64 -1.92 9.09 -5.79
C PHE A 64 -0.40 9.17 -5.95
N LEU A 65 0.31 8.09 -5.59
CA LEU A 65 1.76 8.04 -5.73
C LEU A 65 2.23 8.20 -7.17
N ALA A 66 1.46 7.79 -8.20
CA ALA A 66 1.87 8.00 -9.58
C ALA A 66 1.86 9.48 -9.99
N GLY A 67 0.80 10.21 -9.69
CA GLY A 67 0.75 11.66 -9.95
C GLY A 67 1.77 12.43 -9.11
N MET A 68 1.85 12.11 -7.83
CA MET A 68 2.79 12.71 -6.91
C MET A 68 4.24 12.33 -7.23
N HIS A 69 4.50 11.07 -7.60
CA HIS A 69 5.80 10.58 -8.02
C HIS A 69 6.34 11.39 -9.21
N ASN A 70 5.53 11.58 -10.26
CA ASN A 70 5.94 12.41 -11.39
C ASN A 70 6.25 13.85 -10.97
N TYR A 71 5.40 14.46 -10.12
CA TYR A 71 5.66 15.81 -9.64
C TYR A 71 6.98 15.89 -8.86
N VAL A 72 7.23 14.94 -7.96
CA VAL A 72 8.45 14.88 -7.15
C VAL A 72 9.67 14.66 -8.02
N LEU A 73 9.62 13.73 -8.99
CA LEU A 73 10.73 13.46 -9.89
C LEU A 73 11.04 14.64 -10.82
N ASP A 74 10.01 15.27 -11.38
CA ASP A 74 10.17 16.41 -12.30
C ASP A 74 10.74 17.67 -11.60
N ASN A 75 10.62 17.77 -10.27
CA ASN A 75 10.99 18.95 -9.50
C ASN A 75 12.09 18.69 -8.45
N SER A 76 12.73 17.53 -8.45
CA SER A 76 13.83 17.18 -7.53
C SER A 76 14.88 16.31 -8.22
N ASN A 77 16.05 16.16 -7.58
CA ASN A 77 17.09 15.22 -8.02
C ASN A 77 16.91 13.81 -7.41
N PHE A 78 15.72 13.50 -6.94
CA PHE A 78 15.45 12.27 -6.19
C PHE A 78 15.63 11.01 -7.04
N ASP A 79 15.36 11.08 -8.34
CA ASP A 79 15.49 9.98 -9.29
C ASP A 79 16.94 9.54 -9.50
N ASP A 80 17.85 10.49 -9.56
CA ASP A 80 19.29 10.21 -9.79
C ASP A 80 19.99 9.60 -8.56
N GLU A 81 19.45 9.84 -7.36
CA GLU A 81 20.06 9.48 -6.09
C GLU A 81 19.46 8.25 -5.44
N SER A 82 18.29 7.78 -5.91
CA SER A 82 17.49 6.76 -5.26
C SER A 82 17.36 5.48 -6.10
N TYR A 83 17.20 4.34 -5.41
CA TYR A 83 16.88 3.06 -6.01
C TYR A 83 15.52 2.60 -5.51
N PHE A 84 14.52 2.71 -6.36
CA PHE A 84 13.14 2.38 -6.01
C PHE A 84 12.85 0.91 -6.22
N ILE A 85 12.22 0.29 -5.24
CA ILE A 85 11.81 -1.12 -5.31
C ILE A 85 10.32 -1.23 -5.00
N LEU A 86 9.60 -1.79 -5.96
CA LEU A 86 8.19 -2.14 -5.87
C LEU A 86 8.07 -3.65 -5.73
N ILE A 87 7.41 -4.09 -4.69
CA ILE A 87 7.24 -5.52 -4.39
C ILE A 87 5.74 -5.80 -4.28
N LYS A 88 5.25 -6.76 -5.05
CA LYS A 88 3.89 -7.27 -4.84
C LYS A 88 3.79 -7.86 -3.44
N SER A 89 2.79 -7.43 -2.70
CA SER A 89 2.63 -7.84 -1.31
C SER A 89 2.19 -9.30 -1.17
N LEU A 90 2.65 -9.97 -0.13
CA LEU A 90 2.07 -11.25 0.31
C LEU A 90 0.54 -11.11 0.41
N GLY A 91 -0.19 -12.06 -0.15
CA GLY A 91 -1.65 -12.07 -0.20
C GLY A 91 -2.25 -11.28 -1.36
N THR A 92 -1.45 -10.87 -2.36
CA THR A 92 -1.94 -10.21 -3.58
C THR A 92 -1.50 -10.95 -4.85
N PRO A 93 -2.31 -10.95 -5.93
CA PRO A 93 -1.92 -11.53 -7.21
C PRO A 93 -0.58 -10.95 -7.73
N GLY A 94 0.23 -11.77 -8.36
CA GLY A 94 1.60 -11.43 -8.75
C GLY A 94 2.62 -11.68 -7.64
N SER A 95 2.14 -12.21 -6.50
CA SER A 95 2.96 -12.72 -5.41
C SER A 95 2.23 -13.93 -4.80
N CYS A 96 2.72 -14.47 -3.69
CA CYS A 96 2.08 -15.56 -2.98
C CYS A 96 0.73 -15.09 -2.39
N SER A 97 -0.38 -15.58 -2.94
CA SER A 97 -1.74 -15.24 -2.53
C SER A 97 -2.69 -16.46 -2.58
N PRO A 98 -3.88 -16.39 -1.97
CA PRO A 98 -4.90 -17.44 -2.09
C PRO A 98 -5.14 -17.89 -3.52
N SER A 99 -5.37 -16.95 -4.44
CA SER A 99 -5.65 -17.25 -5.84
C SER A 99 -4.41 -17.74 -6.60
N SER A 100 -3.24 -17.09 -6.43
CA SER A 100 -2.03 -17.43 -7.19
C SER A 100 -1.45 -18.79 -6.84
N THR A 101 -1.65 -19.25 -5.61
CA THR A 101 -1.24 -20.59 -5.13
C THR A 101 -2.27 -21.67 -5.41
N GLY A 102 -3.51 -21.31 -5.79
CA GLY A 102 -4.64 -22.22 -5.92
C GLY A 102 -5.15 -22.78 -4.58
N LEU A 103 -4.63 -22.30 -3.44
CA LEU A 103 -5.05 -22.74 -2.11
C LEU A 103 -6.41 -22.16 -1.71
N ASN A 104 -6.80 -21.04 -2.30
CA ASN A 104 -8.09 -20.39 -2.05
C ASN A 104 -8.39 -20.27 -0.54
N GLY A 105 -9.49 -20.87 -0.08
CA GLY A 105 -9.89 -20.89 1.34
C GLY A 105 -8.92 -21.61 2.29
N ASP A 106 -8.03 -22.46 1.76
CA ASP A 106 -6.99 -23.17 2.53
C ASP A 106 -5.66 -22.42 2.61
N PHE A 107 -5.59 -21.19 2.11
CA PHE A 107 -4.40 -20.37 2.21
C PHE A 107 -4.02 -20.11 3.68
N PRO A 108 -2.74 -20.03 4.05
CA PRO A 108 -2.35 -19.71 5.41
C PRO A 108 -2.93 -18.36 5.86
N LYS A 109 -3.55 -18.32 7.03
CA LYS A 109 -3.82 -17.03 7.67
C LYS A 109 -2.51 -16.29 7.87
N TYR A 110 -2.49 -15.01 7.55
CA TYR A 110 -1.29 -14.18 7.65
C TYR A 110 -1.58 -12.82 8.28
N THR A 111 -0.56 -12.23 8.86
CA THR A 111 -0.61 -10.95 9.56
C THR A 111 0.10 -9.85 8.77
N VAL A 112 -0.02 -8.61 9.23
CA VAL A 112 0.81 -7.51 8.68
C VAL A 112 2.30 -7.74 8.97
N ARG A 113 2.65 -8.43 10.07
CA ARG A 113 4.04 -8.82 10.35
C ARG A 113 4.58 -9.86 9.38
N ASP A 114 3.75 -10.78 8.93
CA ASP A 114 4.14 -11.70 7.86
C ASP A 114 4.49 -10.95 6.58
N GLN A 115 3.78 -9.88 6.24
CA GLN A 115 4.13 -9.04 5.09
C GLN A 115 5.47 -8.33 5.27
N VAL A 116 5.79 -7.87 6.49
CA VAL A 116 7.10 -7.28 6.79
C VAL A 116 8.20 -8.34 6.68
N LYS A 117 8.01 -9.52 7.30
CA LYS A 117 8.94 -10.65 7.24
C LYS A 117 9.20 -11.08 5.79
N PHE A 118 8.14 -11.22 4.99
CA PHE A 118 8.19 -11.58 3.58
C PHE A 118 9.05 -10.60 2.76
N ARG A 119 8.82 -9.29 2.91
CA ARG A 119 9.60 -8.26 2.21
C ARG A 119 11.05 -8.24 2.64
N ARG A 120 11.32 -8.35 3.95
CA ARG A 120 12.69 -8.37 4.48
C ARG A 120 13.47 -9.57 3.98
N GLN A 121 12.85 -10.77 3.96
CA GLN A 121 13.47 -11.98 3.42
C GLN A 121 13.79 -11.81 1.93
N PHE A 122 12.82 -11.39 1.12
CA PHE A 122 13.01 -11.13 -0.31
C PHE A 122 14.12 -10.12 -0.58
N LEU A 123 14.12 -8.98 0.10
CA LEU A 123 15.12 -7.93 -0.09
C LEU A 123 16.53 -8.41 0.25
N PHE A 124 16.66 -9.20 1.28
CA PHE A 124 17.96 -9.77 1.65
C PHE A 124 18.43 -10.83 0.64
N GLU A 125 17.55 -11.76 0.24
CA GLU A 125 17.90 -12.83 -0.68
C GLU A 125 18.25 -12.30 -2.08
N LYS A 126 17.40 -11.43 -2.63
CA LYS A 126 17.52 -10.94 -4.01
C LYS A 126 18.54 -9.82 -4.15
N PHE A 127 18.53 -8.84 -3.23
CA PHE A 127 19.26 -7.57 -3.39
C PHE A 127 20.36 -7.33 -2.38
N LYS A 128 20.53 -8.21 -1.39
CA LYS A 128 21.46 -7.98 -0.27
C LYS A 128 21.18 -6.67 0.49
N ILE A 129 19.90 -6.32 0.66
CA ILE A 129 19.47 -5.15 1.42
C ILE A 129 19.20 -5.56 2.86
N LYS A 130 19.88 -4.92 3.81
CA LYS A 130 19.67 -5.06 5.26
C LYS A 130 18.99 -3.86 5.88
N LYS A 131 19.29 -2.69 5.32
CA LYS A 131 18.68 -1.41 5.71
C LYS A 131 18.22 -0.70 4.46
N ILE A 132 17.17 0.05 4.59
CA ILE A 132 16.56 0.83 3.50
C ILE A 132 16.71 2.31 3.80
N LEU A 133 16.82 3.12 2.76
CA LEU A 133 16.84 4.57 2.92
C LEU A 133 15.48 5.05 3.45
N GLY A 134 14.39 4.58 2.85
CA GLY A 134 13.06 4.97 3.29
C GLY A 134 11.91 4.06 2.84
N LEU A 135 10.79 4.28 3.50
CA LEU A 135 9.52 3.62 3.24
C LEU A 135 8.48 4.66 2.86
N VAL A 136 7.80 4.46 1.73
CA VAL A 136 6.71 5.33 1.25
C VAL A 136 5.45 4.50 1.10
N GLY A 137 4.45 4.76 1.95
CA GLY A 137 3.22 3.98 2.02
C GLY A 137 1.95 4.82 1.92
N GLU A 138 0.93 4.26 1.28
CA GLU A 138 -0.38 4.88 1.13
C GLU A 138 -1.49 3.95 1.59
N GLY A 139 -2.48 4.50 2.32
CA GLY A 139 -3.67 3.78 2.76
C GLY A 139 -3.34 2.50 3.55
N ILE A 140 -4.00 1.41 3.20
CA ILE A 140 -3.72 0.08 3.80
C ILE A 140 -2.35 -0.48 3.42
N GLY A 141 -1.76 -0.02 2.32
CA GLY A 141 -0.39 -0.38 1.95
C GLY A 141 0.65 0.10 2.95
N ALA A 142 0.35 1.19 3.66
CA ALA A 142 1.21 1.73 4.71
C ALA A 142 1.23 0.89 6.00
N PHE A 143 0.23 0.04 6.27
CA PHE A 143 0.16 -0.76 7.49
C PHE A 143 1.41 -1.60 7.72
N GLN A 144 1.93 -2.22 6.66
CA GLN A 144 3.17 -2.99 6.73
C GLN A 144 4.40 -2.12 7.00
N PHE A 145 4.44 -0.88 6.50
CA PHE A 145 5.55 0.04 6.72
C PHE A 145 5.53 0.65 8.12
N LEU A 146 4.34 0.96 8.63
CA LEU A 146 4.16 1.34 10.04
C LEU A 146 4.58 0.20 10.97
N THR A 147 4.15 -1.04 10.68
CA THR A 147 4.58 -2.22 11.45
C THR A 147 6.09 -2.41 11.38
N TRP A 148 6.69 -2.25 10.20
CA TRP A 148 8.13 -2.37 10.02
C TRP A 148 8.89 -1.32 10.82
N ALA A 149 8.49 -0.05 10.74
CA ALA A 149 9.12 1.05 11.48
C ALA A 149 8.99 0.89 13.00
N CYS A 150 7.88 0.31 13.48
CA CYS A 150 7.68 -0.01 14.90
C CYS A 150 8.52 -1.20 15.39
N ASP A 151 8.56 -2.29 14.62
CA ASP A 151 9.20 -3.54 15.04
C ASP A 151 10.72 -3.57 14.73
N TYR A 152 11.18 -2.80 13.73
CA TYR A 152 12.58 -2.72 13.28
C TYR A 152 13.04 -1.26 13.08
N PRO A 153 13.03 -0.43 14.13
CA PRO A 153 13.20 1.02 14.02
C PRO A 153 14.57 1.49 13.52
N ASP A 154 15.58 0.62 13.49
CA ASP A 154 16.94 0.95 13.05
C ASP A 154 17.20 0.57 11.57
N GLU A 155 16.18 0.12 10.85
CA GLU A 155 16.34 -0.36 9.47
C GLU A 155 16.03 0.68 8.40
N MET A 156 15.48 1.86 8.75
CA MET A 156 15.19 2.94 7.80
C MET A 156 15.58 4.31 8.37
N LYS A 157 15.91 5.25 7.47
CA LYS A 157 16.18 6.64 7.83
C LYS A 157 14.88 7.47 7.85
N PHE A 158 13.98 7.26 6.90
CA PHE A 158 12.72 8.01 6.83
C PHE A 158 11.49 7.13 6.59
N LEU A 159 10.34 7.71 6.96
CA LEU A 159 9.01 7.14 6.75
C LEU A 159 8.07 8.22 6.19
N LEU A 160 7.52 7.99 5.01
CA LEU A 160 6.48 8.83 4.40
C LEU A 160 5.19 8.05 4.29
N ILE A 161 4.16 8.48 5.00
CA ILE A 161 2.85 7.82 5.06
C ILE A 161 1.76 8.78 4.62
N ILE A 162 0.93 8.33 3.69
CA ILE A 162 -0.12 9.14 3.08
C ILE A 162 -1.47 8.44 3.29
N ASN A 163 -2.46 9.19 3.79
CA ASN A 163 -3.85 8.73 3.96
C ASN A 163 -3.96 7.33 4.59
N SER A 164 -3.40 7.16 5.78
CA SER A 164 -3.40 5.88 6.51
C SER A 164 -3.79 6.07 7.98
N ALA A 165 -3.80 5.00 8.75
CA ALA A 165 -4.14 4.99 10.17
C ALA A 165 -3.19 4.09 10.95
N ALA A 166 -3.12 4.28 12.28
CA ALA A 166 -2.33 3.42 13.17
C ALA A 166 -3.07 2.14 13.59
N ASN A 167 -4.37 2.08 13.37
CA ASN A 167 -5.21 0.89 13.57
C ASN A 167 -6.41 0.90 12.63
N VAL A 168 -7.14 -0.22 12.57
CA VAL A 168 -8.41 -0.29 11.88
C VAL A 168 -9.55 -0.18 12.88
N SER A 169 -10.16 0.99 12.96
CA SER A 169 -11.24 1.33 13.88
C SER A 169 -12.33 2.15 13.19
N GLY A 170 -13.38 2.52 13.93
CA GLY A 170 -14.42 3.43 13.48
C GLY A 170 -15.04 3.04 12.13
N TYR A 171 -15.12 4.00 11.23
CA TYR A 171 -15.75 3.80 9.92
C TYR A 171 -15.04 2.75 9.05
N ARG A 172 -13.69 2.72 9.08
CA ARG A 172 -12.91 1.71 8.36
C ARG A 172 -13.25 0.29 8.84
N PHE A 173 -13.41 0.10 10.15
CA PHE A 173 -13.83 -1.20 10.71
C PHE A 173 -15.26 -1.59 10.26
N ILE A 174 -16.19 -0.62 10.19
CA ILE A 174 -17.55 -0.87 9.65
C ILE A 174 -17.48 -1.35 8.21
N LEU A 175 -16.67 -0.72 7.37
CA LEU A 175 -16.48 -1.16 5.98
C LEU A 175 -15.90 -2.58 5.91
N SER A 176 -14.90 -2.89 6.74
CA SER A 176 -14.32 -4.24 6.81
C SER A 176 -15.35 -5.29 7.24
N LYS A 177 -16.22 -4.97 8.21
CA LYS A 177 -17.34 -5.85 8.61
C LYS A 177 -18.39 -5.99 7.51
N THR A 178 -18.61 -4.97 6.69
CA THR A 178 -19.48 -5.05 5.52
C THR A 178 -18.89 -5.98 4.46
N PHE A 179 -17.58 -5.87 4.18
CA PHE A 179 -16.89 -6.79 3.27
C PHE A 179 -16.95 -8.24 3.76
N GLU A 180 -16.67 -8.47 5.05
CA GLU A 180 -16.81 -9.80 5.67
C GLU A 180 -18.21 -10.38 5.44
N SER A 181 -19.26 -9.60 5.69
CA SER A 181 -20.65 -10.05 5.49
C SER A 181 -20.98 -10.41 4.04
N ILE A 182 -20.44 -9.66 3.07
CA ILE A 182 -20.62 -9.94 1.64
C ILE A 182 -19.89 -11.24 1.28
N ILE A 183 -18.64 -11.39 1.73
CA ILE A 183 -17.80 -12.56 1.47
C ILE A 183 -18.43 -13.82 2.09
N ASP A 184 -18.83 -13.76 3.35
CA ASP A 184 -19.44 -14.90 4.05
C ASP A 184 -20.72 -15.36 3.38
N SER A 185 -21.56 -14.43 2.88
CA SER A 185 -22.76 -14.75 2.12
C SER A 185 -22.44 -15.50 0.82
N ALA A 186 -21.38 -15.13 0.14
CA ALA A 186 -20.97 -15.75 -1.11
C ALA A 186 -20.22 -17.08 -0.89
N ASP A 187 -19.39 -17.17 0.15
CA ASP A 187 -18.61 -18.38 0.47
C ASP A 187 -19.51 -19.55 0.94
N ASN A 188 -20.62 -19.22 1.60
CA ASN A 188 -21.62 -20.19 2.05
C ASN A 188 -22.70 -20.53 0.99
N SER A 189 -22.60 -20.01 -0.23
CA SER A 189 -23.55 -20.31 -1.29
C SER A 189 -23.21 -21.63 -2.00
N ASP A 190 -24.23 -22.44 -2.28
CA ASP A 190 -24.14 -23.66 -3.12
C ASP A 190 -24.05 -23.29 -4.61
N ASP A 191 -23.03 -22.52 -4.98
CA ASP A 191 -22.87 -21.99 -6.33
C ASP A 191 -21.84 -22.78 -7.13
N GLU A 192 -22.31 -23.75 -7.92
CA GLU A 192 -21.48 -24.62 -8.77
C GLU A 192 -20.60 -23.84 -9.76
N TYR A 193 -20.99 -22.63 -10.16
CA TYR A 193 -20.30 -21.83 -11.18
C TYR A 193 -19.49 -20.66 -10.61
N GLY A 194 -19.45 -20.45 -9.29
CA GLY A 194 -18.72 -19.36 -8.65
C GLY A 194 -19.30 -17.96 -8.91
N ILE A 195 -20.53 -17.85 -9.39
CA ILE A 195 -21.19 -16.56 -9.70
C ILE A 195 -21.31 -15.71 -8.44
N SER A 196 -21.64 -16.29 -7.30
CA SER A 196 -21.79 -15.59 -6.03
C SER A 196 -20.46 -14.98 -5.58
N LYS A 197 -19.35 -15.69 -5.77
CA LYS A 197 -18.00 -15.20 -5.44
C LYS A 197 -17.60 -14.01 -6.30
N ASN A 198 -17.86 -14.09 -7.62
CA ASN A 198 -17.64 -12.97 -8.53
C ASN A 198 -18.50 -11.75 -8.18
N ASN A 199 -19.79 -11.98 -7.87
CA ASN A 199 -20.70 -10.90 -7.44
C ASN A 199 -20.25 -10.27 -6.12
N ALA A 200 -19.69 -11.02 -5.18
CA ALA A 200 -19.10 -10.47 -3.96
C ALA A 200 -17.93 -9.54 -4.26
N VAL A 201 -17.04 -9.93 -5.18
CA VAL A 201 -15.92 -9.07 -5.62
C VAL A 201 -16.45 -7.79 -6.25
N VAL A 202 -17.42 -7.86 -7.14
CA VAL A 202 -18.05 -6.67 -7.76
C VAL A 202 -18.70 -5.78 -6.69
N ALA A 203 -19.46 -6.34 -5.75
CA ALA A 203 -20.13 -5.58 -4.68
C ALA A 203 -19.11 -4.83 -3.78
N ILE A 204 -18.03 -5.53 -3.38
CA ILE A 204 -16.96 -4.91 -2.57
C ILE A 204 -16.30 -3.76 -3.35
N ASN A 205 -16.01 -3.97 -4.63
CA ASN A 205 -15.41 -2.93 -5.45
C ASN A 205 -16.36 -1.74 -5.68
N ALA A 206 -17.67 -1.98 -5.85
CA ALA A 206 -18.67 -0.91 -5.93
C ALA A 206 -18.69 -0.06 -4.65
N LEU A 207 -18.58 -0.70 -3.47
CA LEU A 207 -18.44 0.03 -2.20
C LEU A 207 -17.12 0.81 -2.13
N LEU A 208 -16.01 0.22 -2.56
CA LEU A 208 -14.73 0.93 -2.62
C LEU A 208 -14.79 2.11 -3.57
N PHE A 209 -15.44 1.97 -4.72
CA PHE A 209 -15.66 3.07 -5.65
C PHE A 209 -16.48 4.21 -5.02
N ALA A 210 -17.59 3.89 -4.38
CA ALA A 210 -18.44 4.89 -3.73
C ALA A 210 -17.71 5.72 -2.65
N HIS A 211 -16.60 5.21 -2.13
CA HIS A 211 -15.75 5.88 -1.11
C HIS A 211 -14.42 6.39 -1.68
N SER A 212 -14.16 6.20 -2.97
CA SER A 212 -12.88 6.59 -3.58
C SER A 212 -12.74 8.08 -3.80
N SER A 213 -13.83 8.84 -3.72
CA SER A 213 -13.83 10.29 -3.92
C SER A 213 -14.81 10.98 -2.98
N SER A 214 -14.62 12.28 -2.76
CA SER A 214 -15.53 13.06 -1.92
C SER A 214 -16.90 13.23 -2.59
N LYS A 215 -17.94 13.43 -1.78
CA LYS A 215 -19.29 13.76 -2.29
C LYS A 215 -19.27 14.99 -3.21
N THR A 216 -18.45 15.99 -2.86
CA THR A 216 -18.29 17.21 -3.67
C THR A 216 -17.64 16.92 -5.01
N ALA A 217 -16.66 16.02 -5.07
CA ALA A 217 -16.03 15.61 -6.32
C ALA A 217 -17.04 14.86 -7.22
N PHE A 218 -17.74 13.86 -6.68
CA PHE A 218 -18.77 13.12 -7.42
C PHE A 218 -19.93 14.00 -7.89
N SER A 219 -20.32 15.02 -7.11
CA SER A 219 -21.42 15.93 -7.50
C SER A 219 -21.10 16.81 -8.72
N LYS A 220 -19.86 16.84 -9.18
CA LYS A 220 -19.43 17.56 -10.39
C LYS A 220 -19.52 16.71 -11.66
N LEU A 221 -19.73 15.42 -11.52
CA LEU A 221 -19.88 14.48 -12.62
C LEU A 221 -21.37 14.28 -12.93
N ASP A 222 -21.70 14.13 -14.19
CA ASP A 222 -23.03 13.69 -14.58
C ASP A 222 -23.19 12.15 -14.48
N ASN A 223 -24.41 11.65 -14.68
CA ASN A 223 -24.68 10.22 -14.53
C ASN A 223 -23.98 9.38 -15.62
N ASP A 224 -23.79 9.91 -16.81
CA ASP A 224 -23.14 9.19 -17.91
C ASP A 224 -21.62 9.07 -17.63
N GLU A 225 -20.98 10.14 -17.15
CA GLU A 225 -19.59 10.13 -16.71
C GLU A 225 -19.38 9.13 -15.55
N ILE A 226 -20.27 9.14 -14.55
CA ILE A 226 -20.21 8.18 -13.43
C ILE A 226 -20.38 6.76 -13.94
N THR A 227 -21.29 6.52 -14.89
CA THR A 227 -21.54 5.18 -15.43
C THR A 227 -20.30 4.65 -16.14
N VAL A 228 -19.64 5.43 -16.97
CA VAL A 228 -18.40 5.03 -17.66
C VAL A 228 -17.30 4.68 -16.66
N ILE A 229 -17.07 5.54 -15.65
CA ILE A 229 -16.04 5.29 -14.63
C ILE A 229 -16.38 4.03 -13.82
N PHE A 230 -17.66 3.81 -13.51
CA PHE A 230 -18.09 2.64 -12.76
C PHE A 230 -17.95 1.34 -13.55
N GLU A 231 -18.22 1.37 -14.85
CA GLU A 231 -18.03 0.23 -15.75
C GLU A 231 -16.54 -0.12 -15.89
N ASP A 232 -15.67 0.86 -16.11
CA ASP A 232 -14.20 0.66 -16.11
C ASP A 232 -13.73 0.04 -14.79
N PHE A 233 -14.32 0.48 -13.68
CA PHE A 233 -14.01 -0.03 -12.36
C PHE A 233 -14.50 -1.48 -12.17
N ALA A 234 -15.66 -1.82 -12.70
CA ALA A 234 -16.21 -3.17 -12.65
C ALA A 234 -15.39 -4.14 -13.52
N ASP A 235 -14.93 -3.71 -14.69
CA ASP A 235 -14.10 -4.51 -15.59
C ASP A 235 -12.75 -4.88 -14.94
N GLU A 236 -12.14 -3.97 -14.19
CA GLU A 236 -10.94 -4.28 -13.41
C GLU A 236 -11.18 -5.36 -12.35
N CYS A 237 -12.43 -5.54 -11.90
CA CYS A 237 -12.77 -6.52 -10.87
C CYS A 237 -12.76 -7.95 -11.41
N PHE A 238 -12.91 -8.14 -12.71
CA PHE A 238 -12.96 -9.46 -13.33
C PHE A 238 -11.70 -10.30 -13.08
N PHE A 239 -10.55 -9.66 -12.85
CA PHE A 239 -9.28 -10.30 -12.57
C PHE A 239 -8.98 -10.43 -11.06
N ARG A 240 -9.97 -10.22 -10.19
CA ARG A 240 -9.80 -10.27 -8.74
C ARG A 240 -10.49 -11.48 -8.15
N ASP A 241 -9.89 -12.04 -7.12
CA ASP A 241 -10.40 -13.21 -6.43
C ASP A 241 -10.98 -12.86 -5.06
N MET A 242 -12.09 -13.53 -4.69
CA MET A 242 -12.77 -13.30 -3.42
C MET A 242 -11.91 -13.70 -2.22
N TYR A 243 -11.15 -14.78 -2.32
CA TYR A 243 -10.30 -15.24 -1.21
C TYR A 243 -9.13 -14.30 -0.97
N ASP A 244 -8.56 -13.68 -2.02
CA ASP A 244 -7.55 -12.63 -1.86
C ASP A 244 -8.11 -11.44 -1.07
N PHE A 245 -9.38 -11.09 -1.29
CA PHE A 245 -10.09 -10.08 -0.48
C PHE A 245 -10.35 -10.55 0.95
N LYS A 246 -10.82 -11.78 1.14
CA LYS A 246 -11.14 -12.35 2.45
C LYS A 246 -9.93 -12.29 3.39
N PHE A 247 -8.85 -12.93 3.00
CA PHE A 247 -7.64 -13.01 3.82
C PHE A 247 -7.02 -11.63 4.10
N ARG A 248 -7.06 -10.73 3.10
CA ARG A 248 -6.59 -9.36 3.29
C ARG A 248 -7.47 -8.58 4.26
N ASN A 249 -8.79 -8.66 4.14
CA ASN A 249 -9.71 -7.98 5.04
C ASN A 249 -9.58 -8.49 6.48
N GLU A 250 -9.44 -9.80 6.68
CA GLU A 250 -9.18 -10.40 7.99
C GLU A 250 -7.90 -9.86 8.62
N ARG A 251 -6.79 -9.83 7.86
CA ARG A 251 -5.52 -9.27 8.28
C ARG A 251 -5.64 -7.79 8.64
N ASP A 252 -6.34 -6.99 7.80
CA ASP A 252 -6.48 -5.55 8.02
C ASP A 252 -7.27 -5.26 9.29
N MET A 253 -8.33 -6.02 9.57
CA MET A 253 -9.13 -5.86 10.79
C MET A 253 -8.33 -6.10 12.09
N GLU A 254 -7.26 -6.89 12.03
CA GLU A 254 -6.37 -7.16 13.18
C GLU A 254 -5.23 -6.13 13.32
N PHE A 255 -5.12 -5.17 12.38
CA PHE A 255 -4.04 -4.20 12.39
C PHE A 255 -4.21 -3.16 13.50
N ASP A 256 -3.23 -3.10 14.39
CA ASP A 256 -3.08 -2.09 15.45
C ASP A 256 -1.60 -1.94 15.83
N VAL A 257 -1.07 -0.73 15.70
CA VAL A 257 0.30 -0.38 16.09
C VAL A 257 0.36 0.84 17.01
N ILE A 258 -0.78 1.32 17.52
CA ILE A 258 -0.85 2.54 18.33
C ILE A 258 0.17 2.50 19.48
N ASP A 259 0.17 1.46 20.28
CA ASP A 259 1.06 1.33 21.45
C ASP A 259 2.55 1.21 21.07
N LYS A 260 2.83 0.94 19.79
CA LYS A 260 4.19 0.78 19.26
C LYS A 260 4.72 2.01 18.53
N LEU A 261 3.87 2.98 18.20
CA LEU A 261 4.28 4.21 17.51
C LEU A 261 5.48 4.93 18.16
N PRO A 262 5.60 4.96 19.52
CA PRO A 262 6.76 5.57 20.17
C PRO A 262 8.11 4.88 19.84
N ASN A 263 8.11 3.67 19.27
CA ASN A 263 9.32 2.97 18.87
C ASN A 263 9.90 3.49 17.55
N ILE A 264 9.11 4.20 16.74
CA ILE A 264 9.55 4.73 15.44
C ILE A 264 10.66 5.74 15.67
N LYS A 265 11.84 5.47 15.10
CA LYS A 265 13.03 6.34 15.14
C LYS A 265 13.25 7.10 13.84
N ALA A 266 12.72 6.56 12.74
CA ALA A 266 12.83 7.19 11.44
C ALA A 266 12.18 8.58 11.46
N LYS A 267 12.83 9.57 10.84
CA LYS A 267 12.20 10.86 10.60
C LYS A 267 10.96 10.63 9.72
N SER A 268 9.82 11.14 10.15
CA SER A 268 8.54 10.74 9.57
C SER A 268 7.73 11.93 9.08
N LEU A 269 7.14 11.79 7.89
CA LEU A 269 6.14 12.70 7.35
C LEU A 269 4.83 11.95 7.15
N PHE A 270 3.78 12.39 7.83
CA PHE A 270 2.43 11.86 7.73
C PHE A 270 1.55 12.88 7.02
N ILE A 271 0.89 12.47 5.94
CA ILE A 271 0.00 13.33 5.16
C ILE A 271 -1.40 12.73 5.17
N GLY A 272 -2.37 13.50 5.62
CA GLY A 272 -3.79 13.16 5.58
C GLY A 272 -4.56 14.15 4.73
N THR A 273 -5.72 13.74 4.22
CA THR A 273 -6.67 14.63 3.56
C THR A 273 -7.99 14.65 4.32
N ASN A 274 -8.60 15.82 4.45
CA ASN A 274 -9.85 15.99 5.20
C ASN A 274 -11.08 15.36 4.52
N THR A 275 -10.94 14.91 3.27
CA THR A 275 -12.02 14.30 2.49
C THR A 275 -11.89 12.78 2.31
N ASN A 276 -10.84 12.17 2.88
CA ASN A 276 -10.67 10.73 2.79
C ASN A 276 -11.69 9.97 3.64
N TYR A 277 -12.46 9.07 3.02
CA TYR A 277 -13.46 8.28 3.73
C TYR A 277 -12.88 7.05 4.44
N PHE A 278 -11.75 6.53 3.95
CA PHE A 278 -11.13 5.34 4.53
C PHE A 278 -10.32 5.65 5.78
N HIS A 279 -9.64 6.80 5.75
CA HIS A 279 -8.76 7.27 6.82
C HIS A 279 -8.98 8.77 7.00
N SER A 280 -9.61 9.15 8.07
CA SER A 280 -9.94 10.54 8.36
C SER A 280 -8.73 11.35 8.84
N ASP A 281 -8.88 12.65 8.91
CA ASP A 281 -7.92 13.53 9.54
C ASP A 281 -7.69 13.19 11.04
N PHE A 282 -8.69 12.63 11.73
CA PHE A 282 -8.55 12.13 13.10
C PHE A 282 -7.58 10.96 13.21
N ASP A 283 -7.43 10.14 12.17
CA ASP A 283 -6.49 9.02 12.14
C ASP A 283 -5.02 9.50 12.15
N MET A 284 -4.78 10.80 11.87
CA MET A 284 -3.45 11.42 11.94
C MET A 284 -3.05 11.83 13.38
N ILE A 285 -3.99 11.91 14.32
CA ILE A 285 -3.72 12.35 15.71
C ILE A 285 -2.70 11.45 16.40
N PRO A 286 -2.80 10.10 16.37
CA PRO A 286 -1.82 9.23 17.02
C PRO A 286 -0.41 9.45 16.51
N PHE A 287 -0.23 9.69 15.20
CA PHE A 287 1.09 9.96 14.64
C PHE A 287 1.70 11.25 15.18
N LYS A 288 0.89 12.31 15.28
CA LYS A 288 1.33 13.59 15.81
C LYS A 288 1.71 13.54 17.29
N GLU A 289 0.99 12.73 18.06
CA GLU A 289 1.17 12.66 19.52
C GLU A 289 2.25 11.67 19.96
N LEU A 290 2.41 10.56 19.23
CA LEU A 290 3.18 9.41 19.68
C LEU A 290 4.49 9.20 18.92
N VAL A 291 4.65 9.73 17.69
CA VAL A 291 5.89 9.61 16.92
C VAL A 291 6.76 10.85 17.17
N LYS A 292 7.92 10.63 17.78
CA LYS A 292 8.77 11.72 18.31
C LYS A 292 9.31 12.66 17.24
N ASP A 293 9.89 12.11 16.17
CA ASP A 293 10.48 12.89 15.05
C ASP A 293 9.55 12.84 13.86
N SER A 294 8.39 13.50 14.00
CA SER A 294 7.36 13.48 12.97
C SER A 294 6.82 14.85 12.64
N GLU A 295 6.42 14.99 11.39
CA GLU A 295 5.63 16.09 10.89
C GLU A 295 4.30 15.55 10.34
N VAL A 296 3.20 16.19 10.68
CA VAL A 296 1.85 15.80 10.25
C VAL A 296 1.24 16.97 9.48
N LEU A 297 0.87 16.69 8.22
CA LEU A 297 0.19 17.61 7.33
C LEU A 297 -1.24 17.12 7.07
N ILE A 298 -2.23 17.96 7.31
CA ILE A 298 -3.60 17.72 6.85
C ILE A 298 -3.88 18.66 5.69
N GLU A 299 -4.10 18.09 4.51
CA GLU A 299 -4.40 18.87 3.32
C GLU A 299 -5.91 19.05 3.18
N ASP A 300 -6.33 20.30 3.01
CA ASP A 300 -7.73 20.66 2.77
C ASP A 300 -8.03 20.57 1.27
N THR A 301 -8.60 19.45 0.85
CA THR A 301 -8.94 19.21 -0.55
C THR A 301 -10.40 18.79 -0.70
N VAL A 302 -11.01 19.15 -1.82
CA VAL A 302 -12.35 18.66 -2.21
C VAL A 302 -12.30 17.33 -2.93
N GLN A 303 -11.12 16.83 -3.22
CA GLN A 303 -10.90 15.58 -3.96
C GLN A 303 -10.26 14.54 -3.03
N ASN A 304 -10.72 13.30 -3.13
CA ASN A 304 -10.12 12.17 -2.46
C ASN A 304 -9.02 11.55 -3.35
N ASP A 305 -8.30 10.57 -2.84
CA ASP A 305 -7.08 9.92 -3.34
C ASP A 305 -7.03 9.61 -4.85
N TYR A 306 -8.18 9.52 -5.53
CA TYR A 306 -8.22 9.05 -6.92
C TYR A 306 -8.26 10.13 -8.00
N TYR A 307 -8.53 11.39 -7.64
CA TYR A 307 -8.78 12.45 -8.62
C TYR A 307 -8.16 13.79 -8.21
N PHE A 308 -6.93 13.77 -7.69
CA PHE A 308 -6.19 15.01 -7.49
C PHE A 308 -5.96 15.71 -8.82
N LYS A 309 -6.34 16.98 -8.93
CA LYS A 309 -5.87 17.84 -10.00
C LYS A 309 -4.39 18.15 -9.80
N GLN A 310 -3.70 18.44 -10.90
CA GLN A 310 -2.28 18.77 -10.89
C GLN A 310 -1.94 19.96 -9.94
N GLU A 311 -2.90 20.85 -9.71
CA GLU A 311 -2.77 21.98 -8.77
C GLU A 311 -2.71 21.53 -7.31
N ASP A 312 -3.44 20.46 -6.95
CA ASP A 312 -3.46 19.91 -5.59
C ASP A 312 -2.13 19.19 -5.27
N TYR A 313 -1.46 18.63 -6.27
CA TYR A 313 -0.17 17.97 -6.08
C TYR A 313 0.96 18.92 -5.70
N LYS A 314 0.87 20.20 -6.07
CA LYS A 314 1.96 21.14 -5.84
C LYS A 314 2.28 21.32 -4.36
N ASN A 315 1.29 21.64 -3.54
CA ASN A 315 1.52 21.90 -2.11
C ASN A 315 2.05 20.67 -1.38
N ILE A 316 1.43 19.51 -1.63
CA ILE A 316 1.87 18.24 -1.04
C ILE A 316 3.23 17.83 -1.60
N GLY A 317 3.45 17.97 -2.92
CA GLY A 317 4.69 17.62 -3.59
C GLY A 317 5.87 18.46 -3.13
N ASP A 318 5.71 19.78 -3.02
CA ASP A 318 6.76 20.67 -2.50
C ASP A 318 7.14 20.29 -1.06
N LYS A 319 6.15 19.87 -0.25
CA LYS A 319 6.40 19.39 1.10
C LYS A 319 7.15 18.06 1.13
N ILE A 320 6.77 17.12 0.26
CA ILE A 320 7.47 15.84 0.10
C ILE A 320 8.90 16.07 -0.37
N ILE A 321 9.12 16.93 -1.37
CA ILE A 321 10.47 17.27 -1.87
C ILE A 321 11.31 17.83 -0.73
N SER A 322 10.80 18.83 -0.02
CA SER A 322 11.52 19.44 1.12
C SER A 322 11.84 18.45 2.24
N PHE A 323 11.00 17.44 2.44
CA PHE A 323 11.26 16.36 3.38
C PHE A 323 12.31 15.40 2.87
N LEU A 324 12.25 14.97 1.61
CA LEU A 324 13.15 13.99 1.01
C LEU A 324 14.56 14.54 0.77
N ASP A 325 14.70 15.84 0.43
CA ASP A 325 16.00 16.52 0.22
C ASP A 325 16.92 16.43 1.44
N GLN A 326 16.37 16.22 2.63
CA GLN A 326 17.14 16.04 3.87
C GLN A 326 17.96 14.74 3.89
N PHE A 327 17.61 13.76 3.05
CA PHE A 327 18.23 12.43 3.03
C PHE A 327 19.08 12.17 1.78
N LEU A 328 18.97 13.02 0.77
CA LEU A 328 19.70 12.85 -0.51
C LEU A 328 21.10 13.42 -0.48
N ASN A 329 21.37 14.33 0.45
CA ASN A 329 22.64 15.06 0.54
C ASN A 329 23.57 14.53 1.66
N GLU A 330 23.21 13.41 2.30
CA GLU A 330 24.02 12.70 3.29
C GLU A 330 24.71 11.46 2.68
#